data_8d33e930f3d048672bd54f7f85f9a50b
#
_entry.id   8d33e930f3d048672bd54f7f85f9a50b
#
_cell.length_a   1.000
_cell.length_b   1.000
_cell.length_c   1.000
_cell.angle_alpha   90.00
_cell.angle_beta   90.00
_cell.angle_gamma   90.00
#
_symmetry.space_group_name_H-M   'P 1'
#
loop_
_entity.id
_entity.type
_entity.pdbx_description
1 polymer ?
#
loop_
_entity_poly.entity_id
_entity_poly.type
_entity_poly.pdbx_seq_one_letter_code
_entity_poly.pdbx_strand_id
1 'polypeptide(L)' 'MENFSANSARSFIGRNVNLHLKDGAVIINVQLTKLYKGVGKNNNLIEYSLSGNHKATRVPLRNIAWAEMLNVNLMKIPA' A
#
# COMPACT_ATOMS: atom_id res chain seq x y z
N MET A 1 -2.63 -13.58 -12.73
CA MET A 1 -2.16 -12.72 -11.62
C MET A 1 -3.31 -12.43 -10.67
N GLU A 2 -3.07 -12.58 -9.40
CA GLU A 2 -4.10 -12.34 -8.42
C GLU A 2 -4.38 -10.86 -8.26
N ASN A 3 -5.64 -10.52 -8.02
CA ASN A 3 -6.01 -9.16 -7.70
C ASN A 3 -5.57 -8.83 -6.28
N PHE A 4 -5.17 -7.60 -6.09
CA PHE A 4 -4.84 -7.11 -4.77
C PHE A 4 -6.14 -6.95 -3.97
N SER A 5 -6.38 -7.87 -3.08
CA SER A 5 -7.64 -7.95 -2.34
C SER A 5 -7.55 -7.22 -1.01
N ALA A 6 -8.71 -7.05 -0.35
CA ALA A 6 -8.74 -6.48 0.99
C ALA A 6 -7.94 -7.33 1.97
N ASN A 7 -7.99 -8.66 1.82
CA ASN A 7 -7.21 -9.54 2.68
C ASN A 7 -5.71 -9.35 2.46
N SER A 8 -5.29 -9.20 1.21
CA SER A 8 -3.89 -8.90 0.90
C SER A 8 -3.50 -7.56 1.52
N ALA A 9 -4.35 -6.54 1.36
CA ALA A 9 -4.07 -5.22 1.91
C ALA A 9 -3.88 -5.26 3.42
N ARG A 10 -4.72 -6.02 4.12
CA ARG A 10 -4.61 -6.11 5.58
C ARG A 10 -3.27 -6.63 6.04
N SER A 11 -2.69 -7.57 5.28
CA SER A 11 -1.40 -8.14 5.65
C SER A 11 -0.25 -7.14 5.52
N PHE A 12 -0.45 -6.07 4.76
CA PHE A 12 0.58 -5.05 4.55
C PHE A 12 0.40 -3.82 5.45
N ILE A 13 -0.69 -3.75 6.21
CA ILE A 13 -0.93 -2.58 7.08
C ILE A 13 0.22 -2.46 8.10
N GLY A 14 0.75 -1.26 8.24
CA GLY A 14 1.89 -0.98 9.10
C GLY A 14 3.24 -1.25 8.45
N ARG A 15 3.24 -1.73 7.21
CA ARG A 15 4.46 -2.08 6.51
C ARG A 15 4.81 -1.04 5.47
N ASN A 16 6.10 -0.92 5.18
CA ASN A 16 6.58 -0.09 4.08
C ASN A 16 6.56 -0.89 2.80
N VAL A 17 5.99 -0.30 1.76
CA VAL A 17 5.80 -0.98 0.48
C VAL A 17 6.01 -0.01 -0.66
N ASN A 18 6.23 -0.56 -1.84
CA ASN A 18 6.01 0.14 -3.10
C ASN A 18 4.66 -0.31 -3.65
N LEU A 19 3.78 0.63 -3.95
CA LEU A 19 2.47 0.31 -4.51
C LEU A 19 2.56 0.38 -6.03
N HIS A 20 2.33 -0.75 -6.68
CA HIS A 20 2.30 -0.84 -8.13
C HIS A 20 0.84 -0.70 -8.59
N LEU A 21 0.57 0.36 -9.32
CA LEU A 21 -0.78 0.65 -9.79
C LEU A 21 -1.02 0.00 -11.13
N LYS A 22 -2.29 -0.23 -11.45
CA LYS A 22 -2.66 -0.92 -12.68
C LYS A 22 -2.34 -0.12 -13.93
N ASP A 23 -2.19 1.20 -13.81
CA ASP A 23 -1.81 2.06 -14.92
C ASP A 23 -0.30 2.10 -15.17
N GLY A 24 0.47 1.37 -14.39
CA GLY A 24 1.92 1.31 -14.52
C GLY A 24 2.67 2.25 -13.60
N ALA A 25 1.98 3.13 -12.89
CA ALA A 25 2.64 4.01 -11.93
C ALA A 25 3.07 3.23 -10.69
N VAL A 26 4.12 3.70 -10.04
CA VAL A 26 4.60 3.10 -8.80
C VAL A 26 4.73 4.19 -7.75
N ILE A 27 4.09 3.98 -6.60
CA ILE A 27 4.23 4.87 -5.46
C ILE A 27 5.27 4.25 -4.54
N ILE A 28 6.39 4.92 -4.40
CA ILE A 28 7.58 4.36 -3.80
C ILE A 28 7.66 4.67 -2.31
N ASN A 29 7.98 3.66 -1.53
CA ASN A 29 8.32 3.76 -0.10
C ASN A 29 7.25 4.48 0.69
N VAL A 30 6.07 3.89 0.72
CA VAL A 30 4.97 4.39 1.52
C VAL A 30 4.62 3.37 2.60
N GLN A 31 4.09 3.85 3.69
CA GLN A 31 3.57 3.00 4.74
C GLN A 31 2.06 2.91 4.61
N LEU A 32 1.54 1.69 4.54
CA LEU A 32 0.10 1.49 4.53
C LEU A 32 -0.41 1.65 5.96
N THR A 33 -1.38 2.52 6.13
CA THR A 33 -1.84 2.90 7.47
C THR A 33 -3.22 2.37 7.79
N LYS A 34 -4.12 2.31 6.81
CA LYS A 34 -5.49 1.92 7.11
C LYS A 34 -6.20 1.45 5.86
N LEU A 35 -7.12 0.51 6.07
CA LEU A 35 -8.02 0.04 5.02
C LEU A 35 -9.43 0.54 5.34
N TYR A 36 -10.02 1.25 4.41
CA TYR A 36 -11.40 1.73 4.52
C TYR A 36 -12.29 0.88 3.63
N LYS A 37 -13.38 0.39 4.19
CA LYS A 37 -14.38 -0.30 3.42
C LYS A 37 -15.39 0.71 2.89
N GLY A 38 -15.58 0.70 1.58
CA GLY A 38 -16.59 1.53 0.97
C GLY A 38 -17.93 0.82 0.90
N VAL A 39 -18.93 1.55 0.43
CA VAL A 39 -20.26 1.01 0.18
C VAL A 39 -20.24 0.30 -1.17
N GLY A 40 -20.71 -0.94 -1.20
CA GLY A 40 -20.78 -1.74 -2.41
C GLY A 40 -19.49 -2.50 -2.67
N LYS A 41 -19.48 -3.22 -3.80
CA LYS A 41 -18.31 -4.02 -4.20
C LYS A 41 -17.22 -3.13 -4.75
N ASN A 42 -15.99 -3.45 -4.43
CA ASN A 42 -14.81 -2.81 -5.00
C ASN A 42 -14.67 -1.32 -4.68
N ASN A 43 -15.33 -0.87 -3.60
CA ASN A 43 -15.22 0.52 -3.17
C ASN A 43 -14.31 0.69 -1.97
N ASN A 44 -13.44 -0.30 -1.73
CA ASN A 44 -12.47 -0.20 -0.64
C ASN A 44 -11.36 0.78 -1.00
N LEU A 45 -10.88 1.50 0.01
CA LEU A 45 -9.78 2.44 -0.14
C LEU A 45 -8.65 2.01 0.78
N ILE A 46 -7.43 2.14 0.31
CA ILE A 46 -6.26 1.98 1.14
C ILE A 46 -5.64 3.35 1.41
N GLU A 47 -5.28 3.58 2.65
CA GLU A 47 -4.62 4.82 3.05
C GLU A 47 -3.14 4.55 3.23
N TYR A 48 -2.33 5.48 2.76
CA TYR A 48 -0.90 5.39 2.92
C TYR A 48 -0.32 6.76 3.24
N SER A 49 0.85 6.76 3.84
CA SER A 49 1.59 8.00 4.08
C SER A 49 3.01 7.84 3.56
N LEU A 50 3.54 8.92 3.02
CA LEU A 50 4.93 8.95 2.61
C LEU A 50 5.82 8.99 3.83
N SER A 51 6.99 8.34 3.71
CA SER A 51 7.95 8.33 4.80
C SER A 51 8.34 9.76 5.18
N GLY A 52 8.24 10.07 6.46
CA GLY A 52 8.56 11.40 6.96
C GLY A 52 7.51 12.48 6.71
N ASN A 53 6.39 12.11 6.11
CA ASN A 53 5.30 13.03 5.81
C ASN A 53 4.08 12.64 6.62
N HIS A 54 3.41 13.62 7.23
CA HIS A 54 2.22 13.35 8.03
C HIS A 54 0.93 13.32 7.24
N LYS A 55 0.99 13.64 5.95
CA LYS A 55 -0.21 13.62 5.11
C LYS A 55 -0.53 12.19 4.70
N ALA A 56 -1.77 11.82 4.91
CA ALA A 56 -2.28 10.54 4.44
C ALA A 56 -2.99 10.73 3.10
N THR A 57 -2.80 9.78 2.22
CA THR A 57 -3.45 9.77 0.91
C THR A 57 -4.20 8.47 0.76
N ARG A 58 -5.34 8.50 0.11
CA ARG A 58 -6.16 7.32 -0.13
C ARG A 58 -6.19 7.00 -1.61
N VAL A 59 -6.18 5.72 -1.91
CA VAL A 59 -6.28 5.24 -3.28
C VAL A 59 -7.27 4.08 -3.31
N PRO A 60 -8.12 4.00 -4.36
CA PRO A 60 -9.02 2.86 -4.48
C PRO A 60 -8.24 1.57 -4.58
N LEU A 61 -8.65 0.58 -3.82
CA LEU A 61 -7.98 -0.71 -3.80
C LEU A 61 -7.94 -1.33 -5.19
N ARG A 62 -8.99 -1.12 -5.99
CA ARG A 62 -9.08 -1.66 -7.34
C ARG A 62 -8.02 -1.10 -8.29
N ASN A 63 -7.41 0.04 -7.93
CA ASN A 63 -6.37 0.64 -8.76
C ASN A 63 -4.98 0.05 -8.48
N ILE A 64 -4.86 -0.76 -7.46
CA ILE A 64 -3.58 -1.35 -7.08
C ILE A 64 -3.43 -2.70 -7.74
N ALA A 65 -2.34 -2.89 -8.48
CA ALA A 65 -2.02 -4.18 -9.06
C ALA A 65 -1.41 -5.10 -8.02
N TRP A 66 -0.43 -4.60 -7.29
CA TRP A 66 0.21 -5.38 -6.22
C TRP A 66 1.03 -4.44 -5.33
N ALA A 67 1.40 -4.94 -4.18
CA ALA A 67 2.25 -4.20 -3.25
C ALA A 67 3.54 -4.97 -3.05
N GLU A 68 4.64 -4.28 -3.24
CA GLU A 68 5.96 -4.85 -3.06
C GLU A 68 6.44 -4.52 -1.64
N MET A 69 6.62 -5.54 -0.83
CA MET A 69 7.07 -5.33 0.53
C MET A 69 8.54 -4.95 0.56
N LEU A 70 8.83 -3.86 1.22
CA LEU A 70 10.21 -3.44 1.42
C LEU A 70 10.76 -4.10 2.67
N ASN A 71 11.92 -4.73 2.53
CA ASN A 71 12.58 -5.37 3.66
C ASN A 71 13.48 -4.33 4.33
N VAL A 72 12.90 -3.62 5.28
CA VAL A 72 13.60 -2.54 5.98
C VAL A 72 14.84 -3.05 6.70
N ASN A 73 14.80 -4.30 7.16
CA ASN A 73 15.95 -4.88 7.86
C ASN A 73 17.16 -5.02 6.97
N LEU A 74 16.94 -5.34 5.69
CA LEU A 74 18.04 -5.41 4.73
C LEU A 74 18.57 -4.03 4.36
N MET A 75 17.79 -3.00 4.60
CA MET A 75 18.17 -1.64 4.29
C MET A 75 18.93 -0.97 5.43
N LYS A 76 18.96 -1.58 6.59
CA LYS A 76 19.77 -1.10 7.70
C LYS A 76 21.21 -1.42 7.43
N ILE A 77 22.04 -0.39 7.44
CA ILE A 77 23.47 -0.57 7.31
C ILE A 77 24.02 -0.83 8.72
N PRO A 78 24.62 -1.99 8.93
CA PRO A 78 25.24 -2.24 10.24
C PRO A 78 26.31 -1.19 10.49
N ALA A 79 26.28 -0.66 11.66
CA ALA A 79 27.30 0.32 12.03
C ALA A 79 28.66 -0.38 12.20
#